data_fa8fef52763319b3845fb659686a0442
#
_entry.id   fa8fef52763319b3845fb659686a0442
#
_cell.length_a   1.000
_cell.length_b   1.000
_cell.length_c   1.000
_cell.angle_alpha   90.00
_cell.angle_beta   90.00
_cell.angle_gamma   90.00
#
_symmetry.space_group_name_H-M   'P 1'
#
loop_
_entity.id
_entity.type
_entity.pdbx_description
1 polymer ?
#
loop_
_entity_poly.entity_id
_entity_poly.type
_entity_poly.pdbx_seq_one_letter_code
_entity_poly.pdbx_strand_id
1 'polypeptide(L)'
;MTRSMNTLALAPALVATSLLAARLKVDLSKEQVGRAPVTFEPMVGTWTVVQDAGDKVIMVDGRPWVASKDNPTKLLIESARKLYGTSNEELMDNAKQFAYFPVAVLKGLDNFSTGTISVKFKTIAGDADRASGILFNLKPNGDWLAVRYNDTENNVALWEFHNGIRRNVRFSDRAKKFMPDRAQWHELKMAVDAPDGANRTDFKAWLDGEVALEYTLGSTPSPGRGGAAPHPDLIPANNPVLQPPVSGRVGLWAKTDTTSYFKDFVVTSSK
;
A
#
# COMPACT_ATOMS: atom_id res chain seq x y z
N MET A 1 -62.65 -17.78 -44.44
CA MET A 1 -61.18 -18.08 -44.51
C MET A 1 -60.44 -16.94 -43.86
N THR A 2 -60.15 -17.09 -42.60
CA THR A 2 -59.39 -16.09 -41.80
C THR A 2 -57.91 -16.55 -41.62
N ARG A 3 -57.00 -15.85 -42.21
CA ARG A 3 -55.53 -16.12 -42.05
C ARG A 3 -55.04 -15.47 -40.75
N SER A 4 -54.59 -16.32 -39.83
CA SER A 4 -53.86 -15.90 -38.63
C SER A 4 -52.42 -15.52 -39.02
N MET A 5 -52.02 -14.29 -38.70
CA MET A 5 -50.62 -13.82 -38.81
C MET A 5 -49.91 -14.08 -37.46
N ASN A 6 -49.00 -15.03 -37.47
CA ASN A 6 -48.08 -15.25 -36.35
C ASN A 6 -47.00 -14.16 -36.37
N THR A 7 -47.00 -13.26 -35.41
CA THR A 7 -45.90 -12.32 -35.14
C THR A 7 -44.83 -13.02 -34.30
N LEU A 8 -43.67 -13.28 -34.89
CA LEU A 8 -42.47 -13.74 -34.20
C LEU A 8 -41.88 -12.54 -33.43
N ALA A 9 -41.93 -12.58 -32.12
CA ALA A 9 -41.24 -11.60 -31.28
C ALA A 9 -39.77 -12.02 -31.17
N LEU A 10 -38.87 -11.21 -31.75
CA LEU A 10 -37.40 -11.33 -31.52
C LEU A 10 -37.10 -10.74 -30.15
N ALA A 11 -36.66 -11.59 -29.22
CA ALA A 11 -36.10 -11.12 -27.94
C ALA A 11 -34.68 -10.59 -28.18
N PRO A 12 -34.31 -9.40 -27.67
CA PRO A 12 -32.95 -8.92 -27.77
C PRO A 12 -32.01 -9.77 -26.90
N ALA A 13 -30.99 -10.36 -27.50
CA ALA A 13 -29.91 -11.02 -26.77
C ALA A 13 -29.10 -9.95 -26.03
N LEU A 14 -29.16 -9.98 -24.71
CA LEU A 14 -28.27 -9.18 -23.86
C LEU A 14 -26.85 -9.74 -24.00
N VAL A 15 -26.01 -9.07 -24.76
CA VAL A 15 -24.57 -9.34 -24.77
C VAL A 15 -23.97 -8.75 -23.49
N ALA A 16 -23.76 -9.59 -22.49
CA ALA A 16 -23.00 -9.24 -21.32
C ALA A 16 -21.52 -9.11 -21.73
N THR A 17 -21.06 -7.89 -21.97
CA THR A 17 -19.63 -7.60 -22.09
C THR A 17 -19.00 -7.74 -20.71
N SER A 18 -18.33 -8.86 -20.45
CA SER A 18 -17.44 -8.97 -19.28
C SER A 18 -16.31 -7.96 -19.46
N LEU A 19 -16.32 -6.88 -18.67
CA LEU A 19 -15.14 -6.02 -18.55
C LEU A 19 -14.02 -6.88 -17.94
N LEU A 20 -13.02 -7.19 -18.75
CA LEU A 20 -11.80 -7.82 -18.27
C LEU A 20 -11.10 -6.83 -17.34
N ALA A 21 -10.85 -7.25 -16.11
CA ALA A 21 -10.07 -6.48 -15.14
C ALA A 21 -8.69 -6.12 -15.75
N ALA A 22 -8.35 -4.85 -15.77
CA ALA A 22 -7.06 -4.40 -16.28
C ALA A 22 -5.96 -4.87 -15.32
N ARG A 23 -5.01 -5.68 -15.84
CA ARG A 23 -3.88 -6.18 -15.07
C ARG A 23 -2.58 -5.56 -15.55
N LEU A 24 -1.86 -4.90 -14.64
CA LEU A 24 -0.53 -4.37 -14.85
C LEU A 24 0.47 -5.19 -14.02
N LYS A 25 1.46 -5.82 -14.65
CA LYS A 25 2.61 -6.42 -13.98
C LYS A 25 3.85 -5.60 -14.31
N VAL A 26 4.58 -5.16 -13.29
CA VAL A 26 5.83 -4.43 -13.47
C VAL A 26 6.91 -5.37 -14.03
N ASP A 27 7.51 -4.96 -15.14
CA ASP A 27 8.63 -5.65 -15.78
C ASP A 27 9.95 -4.95 -15.41
N LEU A 28 10.78 -5.61 -14.63
CA LEU A 28 12.10 -5.12 -14.24
C LEU A 28 13.22 -5.48 -15.23
N SER A 29 12.92 -6.20 -16.32
CA SER A 29 13.94 -6.65 -17.28
C SER A 29 14.71 -5.50 -17.92
N LYS A 30 14.03 -4.35 -18.12
CA LYS A 30 14.59 -3.14 -18.73
C LYS A 30 15.27 -2.20 -17.72
N GLU A 31 15.16 -2.49 -16.44
CA GLU A 31 15.81 -1.68 -15.42
C GLU A 31 17.34 -1.86 -15.44
N GLN A 32 18.05 -0.81 -15.04
CA GLN A 32 19.51 -0.83 -15.00
C GLN A 32 20.02 -1.07 -13.57
N VAL A 33 20.77 -2.14 -13.37
CA VAL A 33 21.41 -2.46 -12.08
C VAL A 33 22.34 -1.32 -11.64
N GLY A 34 22.29 -0.99 -10.36
CA GLY A 34 23.05 0.12 -9.76
C GLY A 34 22.42 1.51 -9.96
N ARG A 35 21.24 1.60 -10.57
CA ARG A 35 20.52 2.85 -10.78
C ARG A 35 19.19 2.86 -10.05
N ALA A 36 18.64 4.06 -9.85
CA ALA A 36 17.26 4.20 -9.39
C ALA A 36 16.30 3.57 -10.40
N PRO A 37 15.22 2.90 -9.96
CA PRO A 37 14.25 2.29 -10.88
C PRO A 37 13.59 3.36 -11.75
N VAL A 38 13.44 3.07 -13.04
CA VAL A 38 12.72 3.98 -13.97
C VAL A 38 11.22 3.75 -13.95
N THR A 39 10.78 2.55 -13.57
CA THR A 39 9.36 2.17 -13.46
C THR A 39 8.69 2.80 -12.25
N PHE A 40 9.45 3.02 -11.19
CA PHE A 40 8.98 3.72 -9.99
C PHE A 40 9.67 5.08 -9.88
N GLU A 41 9.00 6.02 -9.24
CA GLU A 41 9.55 7.31 -8.83
C GLU A 41 9.93 7.24 -7.35
N PRO A 42 11.24 7.21 -6.98
CA PRO A 42 11.65 7.35 -5.60
C PRO A 42 11.22 8.72 -5.05
N MET A 43 10.38 8.73 -4.01
CA MET A 43 9.94 9.97 -3.36
C MET A 43 10.68 10.22 -2.07
N VAL A 44 10.82 9.19 -1.24
CA VAL A 44 11.56 9.19 0.03
C VAL A 44 12.39 7.91 0.10
N GLY A 45 13.62 8.00 0.59
CA GLY A 45 14.52 6.87 0.73
C GLY A 45 15.40 6.63 -0.49
N THR A 46 16.39 5.77 -0.33
CA THR A 46 17.28 5.33 -1.41
C THR A 46 16.75 4.05 -2.02
N TRP A 47 16.43 4.12 -3.31
CA TRP A 47 15.87 3.01 -4.08
C TRP A 47 16.80 2.71 -5.25
N THR A 48 17.24 1.46 -5.36
CA THR A 48 18.23 1.05 -6.35
C THR A 48 17.83 -0.31 -6.92
N VAL A 49 18.00 -0.48 -8.22
CA VAL A 49 17.88 -1.80 -8.85
C VAL A 49 19.15 -2.60 -8.56
N VAL A 50 18.98 -3.81 -8.01
CA VAL A 50 20.07 -4.73 -7.71
C VAL A 50 19.78 -6.12 -8.29
N GLN A 51 20.76 -7.03 -8.21
CA GLN A 51 20.56 -8.44 -8.53
C GLN A 51 20.43 -9.27 -7.25
N ASP A 52 19.47 -10.18 -7.24
CA ASP A 52 19.30 -11.21 -6.22
C ASP A 52 19.05 -12.56 -6.88
N ALA A 53 19.96 -13.52 -6.69
CA ALA A 53 19.90 -14.85 -7.29
C ALA A 53 19.64 -14.85 -8.82
N GLY A 54 20.17 -13.86 -9.54
CA GLY A 54 20.02 -13.72 -11.00
C GLY A 54 18.84 -12.86 -11.44
N ASP A 55 17.86 -12.59 -10.58
CA ASP A 55 16.74 -11.69 -10.86
C ASP A 55 17.11 -10.23 -10.60
N LYS A 56 16.60 -9.31 -11.42
CA LYS A 56 16.59 -7.89 -11.08
C LYS A 56 15.49 -7.62 -10.07
N VAL A 57 15.84 -6.91 -9.00
CA VAL A 57 14.92 -6.55 -7.92
C VAL A 57 15.12 -5.08 -7.55
N ILE A 58 14.11 -4.46 -6.96
CA ILE A 58 14.22 -3.11 -6.41
C ILE A 58 14.59 -3.22 -4.94
N MET A 59 15.72 -2.64 -4.56
CA MET A 59 16.16 -2.54 -3.18
C MET A 59 15.79 -1.17 -2.61
N VAL A 60 15.21 -1.16 -1.43
CA VAL A 60 15.20 0.01 -0.55
C VAL A 60 16.30 -0.14 0.49
N ASP A 61 17.07 0.93 0.71
CA ASP A 61 17.98 1.07 1.85
C ASP A 61 17.56 2.30 2.66
N GLY A 62 16.92 2.06 3.79
CA GLY A 62 16.47 3.13 4.67
C GLY A 62 17.55 3.67 5.60
N ARG A 63 18.65 2.96 5.80
CA ARG A 63 19.69 3.29 6.78
C ARG A 63 20.33 4.66 6.58
N PRO A 64 20.68 5.10 5.36
CA PRO A 64 21.26 6.44 5.16
C PRO A 64 20.30 7.58 5.48
N TRP A 65 19.00 7.29 5.60
CA TRP A 65 17.93 8.27 5.80
C TRP A 65 17.48 8.37 7.26
N VAL A 66 17.92 7.47 8.12
CA VAL A 66 17.61 7.56 9.56
C VAL A 66 18.25 8.83 10.09
N ALA A 67 17.41 9.80 10.42
CA ALA A 67 17.84 11.02 11.09
C ALA A 67 17.81 10.79 12.60
N SER A 68 18.70 11.48 13.33
CA SER A 68 18.50 11.60 14.77
C SER A 68 17.17 12.32 15.03
N LYS A 69 16.54 12.01 16.15
CA LYS A 69 15.26 12.64 16.54
C LYS A 69 15.36 14.18 16.55
N ASP A 70 16.56 14.70 16.77
CA ASP A 70 16.78 16.13 17.00
C ASP A 70 17.28 16.87 15.75
N ASN A 71 17.70 16.18 14.72
CA ASN A 71 18.24 16.80 13.51
C ASN A 71 17.98 15.94 12.26
N PRO A 72 16.78 16.06 11.65
CA PRO A 72 16.49 15.37 10.39
C PRO A 72 17.44 15.86 9.29
N THR A 73 17.90 14.96 8.44
CA THR A 73 18.76 15.34 7.34
C THR A 73 18.03 16.26 6.36
N LYS A 74 18.77 17.18 5.72
CA LYS A 74 18.23 18.03 4.66
C LYS A 74 17.54 17.22 3.56
N LEU A 75 18.12 16.08 3.20
CA LEU A 75 17.62 15.18 2.17
C LEU A 75 16.25 14.59 2.54
N LEU A 76 16.06 14.18 3.81
CA LEU A 76 14.76 13.73 4.33
C LEU A 76 13.72 14.84 4.22
N ILE A 77 14.09 16.07 4.63
CA ILE A 77 13.21 17.22 4.57
C ILE A 77 12.78 17.55 3.13
N GLU A 78 13.72 17.56 2.20
CA GLU A 78 13.44 17.82 0.78
C GLU A 78 12.54 16.74 0.16
N SER A 79 12.78 15.47 0.47
CA SER A 79 11.96 14.37 0.01
C SER A 79 10.56 14.37 0.63
N ALA A 80 10.46 14.68 1.92
CA ALA A 80 9.17 14.85 2.58
C ALA A 80 8.36 15.98 1.96
N ARG A 81 8.99 17.12 1.64
CA ARG A 81 8.32 18.22 0.92
C ARG A 81 7.85 17.83 -0.47
N LYS A 82 8.63 17.03 -1.20
CA LYS A 82 8.26 16.52 -2.52
C LYS A 82 7.02 15.62 -2.45
N LEU A 83 6.94 14.74 -1.45
CA LEU A 83 5.83 13.80 -1.28
C LEU A 83 4.57 14.48 -0.72
N TYR A 84 4.73 15.32 0.30
CA TYR A 84 3.63 15.82 1.12
C TYR A 84 3.28 17.29 0.88
N GLY A 85 4.03 17.97 0.02
CA GLY A 85 3.85 19.41 -0.27
C GLY A 85 4.71 20.32 0.60
N THR A 86 4.80 21.59 0.19
CA THR A 86 5.74 22.56 0.77
C THR A 86 5.22 23.30 1.99
N SER A 87 3.92 23.25 2.25
CA SER A 87 3.25 24.12 3.24
C SER A 87 2.91 23.43 4.56
N ASN A 88 3.29 22.18 4.73
CA ASN A 88 2.90 21.42 5.92
C ASN A 88 4.04 21.41 6.95
N GLU A 89 4.17 22.49 7.73
CA GLU A 89 5.14 22.61 8.82
C GLU A 89 4.91 21.55 9.90
N GLU A 90 3.65 21.20 10.16
CA GLU A 90 3.26 20.15 11.10
C GLU A 90 3.81 18.78 10.68
N LEU A 91 3.81 18.48 9.38
CA LEU A 91 4.46 17.28 8.88
C LEU A 91 5.95 17.29 9.17
N MET A 92 6.62 18.44 9.00
CA MET A 92 8.05 18.55 9.24
C MET A 92 8.39 18.35 10.72
N ASP A 93 7.55 18.80 11.62
CA ASP A 93 7.70 18.57 13.05
C ASP A 93 7.40 17.11 13.42
N ASN A 94 6.43 16.49 12.77
CA ASN A 94 6.15 15.06 12.93
C ASN A 94 7.25 14.19 12.33
N ALA A 95 7.88 14.59 11.21
CA ALA A 95 9.03 13.89 10.65
C ALA A 95 10.24 13.86 11.60
N LYS A 96 10.35 14.81 12.52
CA LYS A 96 11.35 14.78 13.60
C LYS A 96 11.02 13.75 14.69
N GLN A 97 9.76 13.45 14.90
CA GLN A 97 9.29 12.56 15.98
C GLN A 97 9.15 11.11 15.49
N PHE A 98 8.79 10.92 14.24
CA PHE A 98 8.58 9.60 13.63
C PHE A 98 9.65 9.32 12.61
N ALA A 99 10.12 8.09 12.62
CA ALA A 99 10.95 7.59 11.56
C ALA A 99 10.27 7.85 10.22
N TYR A 100 11.02 8.30 9.25
CA TYR A 100 10.51 8.52 7.90
C TYR A 100 10.07 7.20 7.25
N PHE A 101 9.29 7.32 6.19
CA PHE A 101 8.78 6.19 5.43
C PHE A 101 9.35 6.24 4.02
N PRO A 102 10.31 5.36 3.68
CA PRO A 102 10.74 5.21 2.30
C PRO A 102 9.57 4.85 1.40
N VAL A 103 9.41 5.60 0.31
CA VAL A 103 8.33 5.43 -0.66
C VAL A 103 8.88 5.54 -2.08
N ALA A 104 8.46 4.61 -2.95
CA ALA A 104 8.65 4.69 -4.39
C ALA A 104 7.31 4.46 -5.09
N VAL A 105 6.89 5.42 -5.91
CA VAL A 105 5.55 5.46 -6.51
C VAL A 105 5.59 4.91 -7.92
N LEU A 106 4.70 3.98 -8.27
CA LEU A 106 4.58 3.42 -9.61
C LEU A 106 4.19 4.52 -10.60
N LYS A 107 4.93 4.62 -11.71
CA LYS A 107 4.63 5.56 -12.79
C LYS A 107 3.57 5.00 -13.73
N GLY A 108 2.74 5.87 -14.26
CA GLY A 108 1.74 5.54 -15.28
C GLY A 108 0.46 4.90 -14.74
N LEU A 109 0.27 4.89 -13.40
CA LEU A 109 -0.98 4.51 -12.76
C LEU A 109 -1.32 5.52 -11.64
N ASP A 110 -2.18 6.48 -11.97
CA ASP A 110 -2.48 7.60 -11.07
C ASP A 110 -3.79 7.42 -10.27
N ASN A 111 -4.67 6.52 -10.71
CA ASN A 111 -6.04 6.41 -10.19
C ASN A 111 -6.45 4.95 -9.90
N PHE A 112 -5.65 4.21 -9.13
CA PHE A 112 -6.12 2.94 -8.61
C PHE A 112 -7.20 3.19 -7.56
N SER A 113 -8.35 2.52 -7.68
CA SER A 113 -9.47 2.68 -6.74
C SER A 113 -9.92 1.35 -6.14
N THR A 114 -10.23 0.38 -6.98
CA THR A 114 -10.71 -0.94 -6.57
C THR A 114 -9.95 -2.04 -7.29
N GLY A 115 -9.81 -3.17 -6.63
CA GLY A 115 -9.07 -4.31 -7.16
C GLY A 115 -8.01 -4.82 -6.19
N THR A 116 -6.92 -5.37 -6.72
CA THR A 116 -5.86 -5.95 -5.91
C THR A 116 -4.48 -5.40 -6.29
N ILE A 117 -3.62 -5.30 -5.29
CA ILE A 117 -2.19 -5.04 -5.46
C ILE A 117 -1.44 -6.15 -4.74
N SER A 118 -0.41 -6.71 -5.39
CA SER A 118 0.50 -7.64 -4.74
C SER A 118 1.95 -7.30 -5.04
N VAL A 119 2.83 -7.69 -4.14
CA VAL A 119 4.28 -7.54 -4.28
C VAL A 119 4.98 -8.67 -3.53
N LYS A 120 6.05 -9.20 -4.11
CA LYS A 120 6.99 -10.01 -3.34
C LYS A 120 8.04 -9.13 -2.72
N PHE A 121 8.32 -9.37 -1.46
CA PHE A 121 9.35 -8.68 -0.70
C PHE A 121 10.26 -9.67 0.02
N LYS A 122 11.49 -9.24 0.28
CA LYS A 122 12.48 -9.98 1.09
C LYS A 122 13.20 -8.98 1.98
N THR A 123 12.92 -9.01 3.28
CA THR A 123 13.56 -8.11 4.25
C THR A 123 14.95 -8.62 4.59
N ILE A 124 15.95 -7.78 4.42
CA ILE A 124 17.37 -8.13 4.57
C ILE A 124 17.92 -7.64 5.91
N ALA A 125 17.62 -6.38 6.26
CA ALA A 125 18.15 -5.73 7.46
C ALA A 125 17.21 -4.64 7.97
N GLY A 126 17.51 -4.13 9.16
CA GLY A 126 16.85 -3.07 9.88
C GLY A 126 16.97 -3.34 11.38
N ASP A 127 17.45 -2.35 12.13
CA ASP A 127 17.61 -2.45 13.59
C ASP A 127 16.39 -1.86 14.30
N ALA A 128 15.95 -0.67 13.86
CA ALA A 128 14.75 -0.03 14.42
C ALA A 128 13.46 -0.66 13.89
N ASP A 129 13.43 -0.97 12.59
CA ASP A 129 12.28 -1.61 11.95
C ASP A 129 12.70 -2.53 10.80
N ARG A 130 11.88 -3.56 10.56
CA ARG A 130 11.96 -4.44 9.39
C ARG A 130 10.57 -4.57 8.78
N ALA A 131 10.15 -3.50 8.09
CA ALA A 131 8.79 -3.40 7.57
C ALA A 131 8.77 -3.08 6.08
N SER A 132 8.10 -3.94 5.33
CA SER A 132 7.90 -3.83 3.88
C SER A 132 6.42 -3.81 3.55
N GLY A 133 6.02 -3.01 2.55
CA GLY A 133 4.60 -2.82 2.27
C GLY A 133 4.26 -2.28 0.90
N ILE A 134 2.97 -2.13 0.72
CA ILE A 134 2.32 -1.56 -0.44
C ILE A 134 1.74 -0.20 -0.03
N LEU A 135 2.15 0.85 -0.75
CA LEU A 135 1.52 2.16 -0.70
C LEU A 135 0.34 2.19 -1.67
N PHE A 136 -0.76 2.80 -1.27
CA PHE A 136 -1.89 3.05 -2.16
C PHE A 136 -2.69 4.28 -1.71
N ASN A 137 -3.61 4.73 -2.56
CA ASN A 137 -4.40 5.95 -2.32
C ASN A 137 -3.54 7.20 -2.02
N LEU A 138 -2.33 7.28 -2.62
CA LEU A 138 -1.53 8.49 -2.49
C LEU A 138 -2.19 9.63 -3.24
N LYS A 139 -2.56 10.66 -2.50
CA LYS A 139 -3.22 11.88 -2.97
C LYS A 139 -2.21 12.99 -3.29
N PRO A 140 -2.58 13.98 -4.10
CA PRO A 140 -1.73 15.15 -4.37
C PRO A 140 -1.39 15.96 -3.12
N ASN A 141 -2.24 15.94 -2.09
CA ASN A 141 -2.00 16.61 -0.81
C ASN A 141 -1.05 15.84 0.13
N GLY A 142 -0.57 14.66 -0.28
CA GLY A 142 0.33 13.83 0.51
C GLY A 142 -0.35 12.82 1.43
N ASP A 143 -1.67 12.74 1.46
CA ASP A 143 -2.38 11.68 2.19
C ASP A 143 -2.20 10.34 1.48
N TRP A 144 -2.06 9.25 2.24
CA TRP A 144 -1.92 7.91 1.71
C TRP A 144 -2.40 6.81 2.66
N LEU A 145 -2.58 5.63 2.10
CA LEU A 145 -2.77 4.38 2.85
C LEU A 145 -1.61 3.43 2.57
N ALA A 146 -1.28 2.58 3.54
CA ALA A 146 -0.30 1.51 3.34
C ALA A 146 -0.71 0.24 4.09
N VAL A 147 -0.54 -0.90 3.41
CA VAL A 147 -0.54 -2.21 4.06
C VAL A 147 0.91 -2.67 4.15
N ARG A 148 1.33 -3.11 5.34
CA ARG A 148 2.71 -3.58 5.55
C ARG A 148 2.76 -4.83 6.44
N TYR A 149 3.77 -5.67 6.23
CA TYR A 149 4.25 -6.60 7.23
C TYR A 149 5.45 -6.00 7.96
N ASN A 150 5.53 -6.18 9.27
CA ASN A 150 6.69 -5.81 10.09
C ASN A 150 7.21 -7.05 10.82
N ASP A 151 8.42 -7.44 10.49
CA ASP A 151 9.10 -8.61 11.06
C ASP A 151 9.43 -8.42 12.56
N THR A 152 9.80 -7.19 12.99
CA THR A 152 10.09 -6.92 14.40
C THR A 152 8.86 -6.99 15.28
N GLU A 153 7.70 -6.60 14.75
CA GLU A 153 6.43 -6.59 15.45
C GLU A 153 5.59 -7.86 15.19
N ASN A 154 5.99 -8.63 14.18
CA ASN A 154 5.32 -9.83 13.69
C ASN A 154 3.82 -9.62 13.45
N ASN A 155 3.50 -8.60 12.67
CA ASN A 155 2.12 -8.29 12.32
C ASN A 155 1.98 -7.67 10.93
N VAL A 156 0.79 -7.83 10.34
CA VAL A 156 0.34 -7.05 9.20
C VAL A 156 -0.51 -5.91 9.71
N ALA A 157 -0.38 -4.73 9.13
CA ALA A 157 -1.18 -3.58 9.51
C ALA A 157 -1.57 -2.72 8.31
N LEU A 158 -2.78 -2.18 8.37
CA LEU A 158 -3.26 -1.11 7.52
C LEU A 158 -3.05 0.22 8.26
N TRP A 159 -2.34 1.12 7.61
CA TRP A 159 -2.02 2.45 8.11
C TRP A 159 -2.59 3.52 7.20
N GLU A 160 -2.94 4.65 7.79
CA GLU A 160 -3.15 5.90 7.05
C GLU A 160 -2.09 6.94 7.42
N PHE A 161 -1.89 7.86 6.49
CA PHE A 161 -1.20 9.11 6.71
C PHE A 161 -2.12 10.22 6.21
N HIS A 162 -2.56 11.09 7.11
CA HIS A 162 -3.50 12.16 6.83
C HIS A 162 -3.07 13.45 7.54
N ASN A 163 -2.93 14.54 6.78
CA ASN A 163 -2.48 15.84 7.29
C ASN A 163 -1.18 15.73 8.11
N GLY A 164 -0.22 14.96 7.64
CA GLY A 164 1.07 14.77 8.32
C GLY A 164 1.05 13.80 9.50
N ILE A 165 -0.09 13.25 9.88
CA ILE A 165 -0.23 12.36 11.02
C ILE A 165 -0.46 10.92 10.57
N ARG A 166 0.39 10.00 11.07
CA ARG A 166 0.23 8.57 10.86
C ARG A 166 -0.71 7.98 11.91
N ARG A 167 -1.68 7.19 11.47
CA ARG A 167 -2.58 6.46 12.36
C ARG A 167 -2.74 5.02 11.92
N ASN A 168 -2.96 4.12 12.86
CA ASN A 168 -3.31 2.74 12.59
C ASN A 168 -4.80 2.62 12.31
N VAL A 169 -5.13 2.02 11.16
CA VAL A 169 -6.52 1.68 10.80
C VAL A 169 -6.89 0.32 11.36
N ARG A 170 -6.03 -0.68 11.12
CA ARG A 170 -6.27 -2.06 11.53
C ARG A 170 -4.97 -2.82 11.68
N PHE A 171 -4.84 -3.60 12.74
CA PHE A 171 -3.83 -4.65 12.88
C PHE A 171 -4.40 -6.02 12.52
N SER A 172 -3.53 -6.92 12.06
CA SER A 172 -3.83 -8.34 12.03
C SER A 172 -4.16 -8.86 13.43
N ASP A 173 -4.90 -9.97 13.49
CA ASP A 173 -5.16 -10.64 14.75
C ASP A 173 -3.82 -11.02 15.42
N ARG A 174 -3.70 -10.70 16.69
CA ARG A 174 -2.50 -10.96 17.49
C ARG A 174 -2.31 -12.44 17.84
N ALA A 175 -3.39 -13.21 17.86
CA ALA A 175 -3.33 -14.64 18.02
C ALA A 175 -2.67 -15.31 16.80
N LYS A 176 -2.73 -14.64 15.64
CA LYS A 176 -2.14 -15.08 14.39
C LYS A 176 -0.70 -14.62 14.32
N LYS A 177 0.22 -15.54 14.52
CA LYS A 177 1.64 -15.27 14.35
C LYS A 177 2.04 -15.56 12.91
N PHE A 178 2.28 -14.49 12.17
CA PHE A 178 3.03 -14.58 10.92
C PHE A 178 4.50 -14.68 11.32
N MET A 179 5.18 -15.70 10.93
CA MET A 179 6.62 -15.84 11.22
C MET A 179 7.34 -16.22 9.93
N PRO A 180 7.24 -15.35 8.90
CA PRO A 180 7.96 -15.60 7.67
C PRO A 180 9.47 -15.66 7.96
N ASP A 181 10.15 -16.58 7.31
CA ASP A 181 11.59 -16.70 7.42
C ASP A 181 12.28 -15.44 6.91
N ARG A 182 13.22 -14.94 7.71
CA ARG A 182 14.03 -13.79 7.31
C ARG A 182 14.85 -14.10 6.07
N ALA A 183 15.07 -13.08 5.25
CA ALA A 183 15.82 -13.18 4.00
C ALA A 183 15.26 -14.20 3.00
N GLN A 184 13.97 -14.56 3.15
CA GLN A 184 13.21 -15.31 2.16
C GLN A 184 12.21 -14.40 1.45
N TRP A 185 11.75 -14.85 0.28
CA TRP A 185 10.73 -14.16 -0.48
C TRP A 185 9.34 -14.46 0.07
N HIS A 186 8.59 -13.40 0.39
CA HIS A 186 7.21 -13.45 0.85
C HIS A 186 6.32 -12.61 -0.06
N GLU A 187 5.06 -12.96 -0.16
CA GLU A 187 4.08 -12.18 -0.90
C GLU A 187 3.15 -11.42 0.06
N LEU A 188 3.11 -10.11 -0.09
CA LEU A 188 2.06 -9.28 0.49
C LEU A 188 1.07 -8.92 -0.60
N LYS A 189 -0.21 -9.20 -0.36
CA LYS A 189 -1.31 -8.85 -1.26
C LYS A 189 -2.36 -8.07 -0.49
N MET A 190 -2.97 -7.08 -1.13
CA MET A 190 -4.10 -6.34 -0.59
C MET A 190 -5.21 -6.22 -1.64
N ALA A 191 -6.45 -6.12 -1.17
CA ALA A 191 -7.61 -5.79 -1.97
C ALA A 191 -8.32 -4.57 -1.40
N VAL A 192 -8.81 -3.74 -2.29
CA VAL A 192 -9.76 -2.66 -2.01
C VAL A 192 -11.03 -2.98 -2.78
N ASP A 193 -12.14 -3.04 -2.08
CA ASP A 193 -13.45 -3.20 -2.68
C ASP A 193 -14.38 -2.06 -2.25
N ALA A 194 -15.19 -1.60 -3.19
CA ALA A 194 -16.23 -0.60 -2.96
C ALA A 194 -17.50 -1.12 -3.60
N PRO A 195 -18.28 -1.96 -2.90
CA PRO A 195 -19.48 -2.58 -3.45
C PRO A 195 -20.45 -1.53 -3.98
N ASP A 196 -21.04 -1.80 -5.15
CA ASP A 196 -21.98 -0.89 -5.80
C ASP A 196 -23.15 -0.54 -4.88
N GLY A 197 -23.46 0.75 -4.79
CA GLY A 197 -24.55 1.27 -3.94
C GLY A 197 -24.23 1.28 -2.43
N ALA A 198 -23.11 0.75 -2.01
CA ALA A 198 -22.65 0.83 -0.62
C ALA A 198 -21.71 2.03 -0.46
N ASN A 199 -22.03 2.92 0.47
CA ASN A 199 -21.12 4.00 0.85
C ASN A 199 -20.06 3.49 1.83
N ARG A 200 -19.32 2.47 1.42
CA ARG A 200 -18.28 1.83 2.24
C ARG A 200 -17.11 1.36 1.38
N THR A 201 -15.98 1.17 2.04
CA THR A 201 -14.77 0.57 1.46
C THR A 201 -14.38 -0.63 2.32
N ASP A 202 -14.17 -1.76 1.67
CA ASP A 202 -13.68 -2.98 2.30
C ASP A 202 -12.22 -3.19 1.93
N PHE A 203 -11.39 -3.50 2.93
CA PHE A 203 -9.97 -3.79 2.79
C PHE A 203 -9.68 -5.21 3.25
N LYS A 204 -8.87 -5.91 2.48
CA LYS A 204 -8.39 -7.24 2.84
C LYS A 204 -6.93 -7.39 2.48
N ALA A 205 -6.14 -7.98 3.37
CA ALA A 205 -4.74 -8.27 3.09
C ALA A 205 -4.38 -9.71 3.41
N TRP A 206 -3.42 -10.22 2.64
CA TRP A 206 -2.88 -11.57 2.76
C TRP A 206 -1.36 -11.49 2.86
N LEU A 207 -0.79 -12.36 3.66
CA LEU A 207 0.65 -12.66 3.68
C LEU A 207 0.83 -14.13 3.30
N ASP A 208 1.58 -14.40 2.24
CA ASP A 208 1.83 -15.75 1.70
C ASP A 208 0.54 -16.55 1.43
N GLY A 209 -0.49 -15.87 0.92
CA GLY A 209 -1.79 -16.44 0.63
C GLY A 209 -2.72 -16.57 1.84
N GLU A 210 -2.22 -16.38 3.05
CA GLU A 210 -3.01 -16.44 4.28
C GLU A 210 -3.64 -15.09 4.60
N VAL A 211 -4.96 -15.07 4.90
CA VAL A 211 -5.66 -13.83 5.28
C VAL A 211 -5.06 -13.25 6.56
N ALA A 212 -4.50 -12.07 6.45
CA ALA A 212 -3.80 -11.40 7.55
C ALA A 212 -4.68 -10.37 8.25
N LEU A 213 -5.43 -9.56 7.51
CA LEU A 213 -6.38 -8.60 8.07
C LEU A 213 -7.58 -8.37 7.15
N GLU A 214 -8.68 -8.00 7.76
CA GLU A 214 -9.87 -7.48 7.10
C GLU A 214 -10.36 -6.25 7.85
N TYR A 215 -10.84 -5.27 7.10
CA TYR A 215 -11.38 -4.05 7.64
C TYR A 215 -12.49 -3.51 6.72
N THR A 216 -13.63 -3.19 7.30
CA THR A 216 -14.71 -2.45 6.63
C THR A 216 -14.79 -1.08 7.26
N LEU A 217 -14.88 -0.03 6.46
CA LEU A 217 -15.10 1.32 6.94
C LEU A 217 -16.34 1.37 7.85
N GLY A 218 -16.19 1.96 9.02
CA GLY A 218 -17.21 1.99 10.05
C GLY A 218 -17.25 0.77 10.97
N SER A 219 -16.39 -0.25 10.74
CA SER A 219 -16.25 -1.36 11.69
C SER A 219 -15.60 -0.90 13.00
N THR A 220 -15.87 -1.65 14.07
CA THR A 220 -15.28 -1.35 15.38
C THR A 220 -13.75 -1.36 15.29
N PRO A 221 -13.06 -0.36 15.83
CA PRO A 221 -11.61 -0.35 15.91
C PRO A 221 -11.09 -1.62 16.59
N SER A 222 -9.89 -2.07 16.19
CA SER A 222 -9.23 -3.18 16.88
C SER A 222 -9.00 -2.83 18.34
N PRO A 223 -9.32 -3.72 19.30
CA PRO A 223 -9.02 -3.46 20.70
C PRO A 223 -7.53 -3.23 20.91
N GLY A 224 -7.19 -2.33 21.81
CA GLY A 224 -5.83 -2.10 22.27
C GLY A 224 -5.20 -3.35 22.92
N ARG A 225 -3.93 -3.28 23.27
CA ARG A 225 -3.24 -4.38 23.97
C ARG A 225 -3.96 -4.74 25.28
N GLY A 226 -4.33 -6.02 25.47
CA GLY A 226 -4.92 -6.50 26.71
C GLY A 226 -6.39 -6.15 26.93
N GLY A 227 -7.17 -5.88 25.86
CA GLY A 227 -8.60 -5.50 26.00
C GLY A 227 -8.80 -4.04 26.46
N ALA A 228 -7.73 -3.25 26.47
CA ALA A 228 -7.81 -1.81 26.74
C ALA A 228 -8.63 -1.08 25.66
N ALA A 229 -9.02 0.15 25.98
CA ALA A 229 -9.66 1.04 25.01
C ALA A 229 -8.89 1.08 23.67
N PRO A 230 -9.55 1.34 22.53
CA PRO A 230 -8.88 1.48 21.24
C PRO A 230 -7.67 2.41 21.37
N HIS A 231 -6.56 2.04 20.68
CA HIS A 231 -5.37 2.87 20.69
C HIS A 231 -5.74 4.29 20.24
N PRO A 232 -5.25 5.36 20.88
CA PRO A 232 -5.59 6.74 20.52
C PRO A 232 -5.25 7.10 19.08
N ASP A 233 -4.32 6.34 18.45
CA ASP A 233 -3.94 6.50 17.03
C ASP A 233 -4.90 5.77 16.06
N LEU A 234 -5.99 5.16 16.54
CA LEU A 234 -6.98 4.57 15.66
C LEU A 234 -7.83 5.65 15.00
N ILE A 235 -8.06 5.48 13.71
CA ILE A 235 -8.79 6.44 12.91
C ILE A 235 -10.28 6.36 13.19
N PRO A 236 -10.98 7.49 13.34
CA PRO A 236 -12.42 7.52 13.34
C PRO A 236 -13.02 6.95 12.04
N ALA A 237 -14.11 6.22 12.14
CA ALA A 237 -14.80 5.62 10.99
C ALA A 237 -15.21 6.63 9.90
N ASN A 238 -15.35 7.90 10.24
CA ASN A 238 -15.69 8.99 9.32
C ASN A 238 -14.48 9.68 8.69
N ASN A 239 -13.27 9.11 8.82
CA ASN A 239 -12.07 9.70 8.26
C ASN A 239 -12.17 9.81 6.73
N PRO A 240 -11.93 11.00 6.15
CA PRO A 240 -12.12 11.22 4.71
C PRO A 240 -11.14 10.41 3.82
N VAL A 241 -9.99 9.99 4.34
CA VAL A 241 -9.02 9.17 3.59
C VAL A 241 -9.55 7.77 3.31
N LEU A 242 -10.41 7.25 4.18
CA LEU A 242 -11.02 5.93 4.07
C LEU A 242 -12.38 5.95 3.37
N GLN A 243 -12.99 7.14 3.21
CA GLN A 243 -14.29 7.27 2.55
C GLN A 243 -14.18 6.96 1.05
N PRO A 244 -15.18 6.29 0.45
CA PRO A 244 -15.24 6.14 -1.00
C PRO A 244 -15.34 7.50 -1.73
N PRO A 245 -14.73 7.65 -2.90
CA PRO A 245 -13.83 6.69 -3.53
C PRO A 245 -12.42 6.74 -2.93
N VAL A 246 -11.91 5.58 -2.50
CA VAL A 246 -10.48 5.44 -2.17
C VAL A 246 -9.73 5.35 -3.49
N SER A 247 -9.15 6.43 -3.95
CA SER A 247 -8.50 6.50 -5.26
C SER A 247 -7.23 7.33 -5.21
N GLY A 248 -6.16 6.82 -5.82
CA GLY A 248 -4.88 7.52 -5.87
C GLY A 248 -3.77 6.67 -6.46
N ARG A 249 -2.54 7.20 -6.40
CA ARG A 249 -1.35 6.50 -6.86
C ARG A 249 -0.99 5.34 -5.94
N VAL A 250 -0.22 4.38 -6.47
CA VAL A 250 0.22 3.17 -5.77
C VAL A 250 1.74 3.05 -5.82
N GLY A 251 2.31 2.24 -4.93
CA GLY A 251 3.76 2.05 -4.91
C GLY A 251 4.26 1.11 -3.84
N LEU A 252 5.57 1.19 -3.62
CA LEU A 252 6.31 0.45 -2.61
C LEU A 252 6.47 1.31 -1.36
N TRP A 253 6.45 0.68 -0.20
CA TRP A 253 6.58 1.33 1.09
C TRP A 253 7.52 0.54 2.00
N ALA A 254 8.30 1.25 2.81
CA ALA A 254 9.11 0.69 3.88
C ALA A 254 9.10 1.60 5.10
N LYS A 255 9.69 1.15 6.21
CA LYS A 255 9.75 1.93 7.44
C LYS A 255 11.20 2.08 7.91
N THR A 256 11.56 3.30 8.28
CA THR A 256 12.86 3.66 8.89
C THR A 256 14.09 3.11 8.16
N ASP A 257 14.92 2.38 8.89
CA ASP A 257 16.20 1.79 8.46
C ASP A 257 16.03 0.42 7.76
N THR A 258 14.80 0.07 7.39
CA THR A 258 14.55 -1.19 6.68
C THR A 258 15.36 -1.26 5.39
N THR A 259 16.06 -2.38 5.21
CA THR A 259 16.61 -2.79 3.93
C THR A 259 15.81 -3.97 3.41
N SER A 260 15.16 -3.79 2.26
CA SER A 260 14.31 -4.82 1.65
C SER A 260 14.43 -4.83 0.14
N TYR A 261 14.22 -6.00 -0.44
CA TYR A 261 14.10 -6.24 -1.87
C TYR A 261 12.64 -6.42 -2.25
N PHE A 262 12.27 -5.94 -3.45
CA PHE A 262 10.92 -6.04 -4.00
C PHE A 262 10.98 -6.53 -5.45
N LYS A 263 10.04 -7.41 -5.81
CA LYS A 263 9.78 -7.86 -7.18
C LYS A 263 8.31 -8.27 -7.37
N ASP A 264 7.94 -8.61 -8.59
CA ASP A 264 6.60 -9.09 -8.95
C ASP A 264 5.48 -8.16 -8.46
N PHE A 265 5.65 -6.84 -8.62
CA PHE A 265 4.59 -5.89 -8.32
C PHE A 265 3.49 -6.00 -9.37
N VAL A 266 2.29 -6.32 -8.92
CA VAL A 266 1.12 -6.52 -9.80
C VAL A 266 -0.05 -5.71 -9.30
N VAL A 267 -0.70 -4.98 -10.19
CA VAL A 267 -1.97 -4.30 -9.94
C VAL A 267 -3.03 -4.91 -10.83
N THR A 268 -4.19 -5.23 -10.28
CA THR A 268 -5.38 -5.65 -11.04
C THR A 268 -6.53 -4.75 -10.63
N SER A 269 -6.96 -3.89 -11.52
CA SER A 269 -8.09 -2.98 -11.29
C SER A 269 -9.40 -3.68 -11.63
N SER A 270 -10.42 -3.52 -10.78
CA SER A 270 -11.76 -4.11 -11.00
C SER A 270 -12.61 -3.25 -11.94
N LYS A 271 -12.29 -1.99 -12.11
CA LYS A 271 -13.00 -1.02 -12.98
C LYS A 271 -11.99 -0.11 -13.66
#